data_e09b4d82c4620528545a860646028b28
#
_entry.id   e09b4d82c4620528545a860646028b28
#
_cell.length_a   1.000
_cell.length_b   1.000
_cell.length_c   1.000
_cell.angle_alpha   90.00
_cell.angle_beta   90.00
_cell.angle_gamma   90.00
#
_symmetry.space_group_name_H-M   'P 1'
#
loop_
_entity.id
_entity.type
_entity.pdbx_description
1 polymer ?
#
loop_
_entity_poly.entity_id
_entity_poly.type
_entity_poly.pdbx_seq_one_letter_code
_entity_poly.pdbx_strand_id
1 'polypeptide(L)'
;MKNIILAYDLGTSGLKAVALDENGTILERISESYKLATPHHLWAEQDPSDWWMAFCKCTRGILGKAGSAKIWAISICSQEICSLAVDKNGDTVYPAMIWADSRAHKEADTLEKKLGASEYYSLTGMRAAANYPVAKIMWLKENRPELYEKTFRFINPKDYLNFKLTGRFATDPECAAYMHLTDIGTGNWSQTLLDAAEIDSLKLAEIIPAGEQLETVSRKASFETGIPEGTPVIMGMGDGGGATLGTGALYKGDAYTSLGTSSWVCAVSGSMKIDPQRRISKIRYLDTFRDSGTMQTGGYSLNWIKNMLRAEYSEINRLAEISRPGANGVLFLPHLIGERSPFWDPRLCGGLLGLCSETTQGDVFRSVMEGVSIHLNLILNIICGTNEIQAIQSMKLVGGGANSSVWQGIFADVFGVPVETVRYPDDACALAVGVIAGTSIGLYPSLSIVKKIQKSDVVIDPNPVNEKIYKELSQTYLETEEYNRKISRLLSVFKA
;
A
#
# COMPACT_ATOMS: atom_id res chain seq x y z
N MET A 1 -14.52 8.96 32.95
CA MET A 1 -14.39 9.55 31.61
C MET A 1 -13.69 8.53 30.74
N LYS A 2 -14.23 8.24 29.56
CA LYS A 2 -13.50 7.40 28.60
C LYS A 2 -12.32 8.21 28.06
N ASN A 3 -11.15 7.61 28.00
CA ASN A 3 -9.98 8.21 27.36
C ASN A 3 -9.82 7.57 26.00
N ILE A 4 -9.43 8.36 24.99
CA ILE A 4 -9.34 7.89 23.59
C ILE A 4 -8.05 8.34 22.94
N ILE A 5 -7.59 7.53 21.99
CA ILE A 5 -6.62 7.92 20.95
C ILE A 5 -7.41 8.21 19.69
N LEU A 6 -7.11 9.32 19.03
CA LEU A 6 -7.64 9.64 17.71
C LEU A 6 -6.64 9.19 16.63
N ALA A 7 -7.07 8.31 15.75
CA ALA A 7 -6.25 7.80 14.67
C ALA A 7 -6.96 8.00 13.32
N TYR A 8 -6.19 8.41 12.33
CA TYR A 8 -6.71 8.81 11.03
C TYR A 8 -6.02 8.05 9.90
N ASP A 9 -6.80 7.75 8.87
CA ASP A 9 -6.32 7.22 7.59
C ASP A 9 -6.80 8.15 6.46
N LEU A 10 -5.87 8.91 5.91
CA LEU A 10 -6.10 9.84 4.81
C LEU A 10 -5.84 9.13 3.48
N GLY A 11 -6.85 8.43 2.98
CA GLY A 11 -6.77 7.66 1.72
C GLY A 11 -7.00 8.51 0.47
N THR A 12 -7.09 7.85 -0.68
CA THR A 12 -7.30 8.53 -1.99
C THR A 12 -8.71 9.09 -2.15
N SER A 13 -9.73 8.39 -1.68
CA SER A 13 -11.15 8.77 -1.87
C SER A 13 -11.77 9.47 -0.68
N GLY A 14 -11.09 9.50 0.46
CA GLY A 14 -11.62 10.08 1.69
C GLY A 14 -10.72 9.85 2.89
N LEU A 15 -11.05 10.53 3.97
CA LEU A 15 -10.43 10.37 5.27
C LEU A 15 -11.31 9.50 6.17
N LYS A 16 -10.71 8.53 6.84
CA LYS A 16 -11.32 7.74 7.89
C LYS A 16 -10.70 8.12 9.23
N ALA A 17 -11.54 8.36 10.23
CA ALA A 17 -11.13 8.63 11.60
C ALA A 17 -11.69 7.55 12.53
N VAL A 18 -10.89 7.07 13.46
CA VAL A 18 -11.30 6.14 14.50
C VAL A 18 -10.90 6.65 15.88
N ALA A 19 -11.71 6.31 16.90
CA ALA A 19 -11.38 6.51 18.30
C ALA A 19 -11.09 5.15 18.94
N LEU A 20 -9.90 4.99 19.49
CA LEU A 20 -9.46 3.77 20.17
C LEU A 20 -9.48 3.97 21.69
N ASP A 21 -9.91 2.95 22.44
CA ASP A 21 -9.78 2.90 23.89
C ASP A 21 -8.40 2.39 24.34
N GLU A 22 -8.25 2.25 25.66
CA GLU A 22 -7.04 1.73 26.30
C GLU A 22 -6.70 0.28 25.94
N ASN A 23 -7.63 -0.47 25.36
CA ASN A 23 -7.44 -1.85 24.90
C ASN A 23 -7.21 -1.95 23.38
N GLY A 24 -7.22 -0.81 22.68
CA GLY A 24 -7.15 -0.76 21.21
C GLY A 24 -8.47 -1.13 20.52
N THR A 25 -9.59 -1.13 21.27
CA THR A 25 -10.91 -1.35 20.69
C THR A 25 -11.37 -0.09 19.96
N ILE A 26 -11.86 -0.24 18.75
CA ILE A 26 -12.46 0.87 18.01
C ILE A 26 -13.85 1.17 18.60
N LEU A 27 -13.98 2.33 19.25
CA LEU A 27 -15.23 2.79 19.84
C LEU A 27 -16.12 3.50 18.83
N GLU A 28 -15.52 4.32 17.97
CA GLU A 28 -16.23 5.14 16.97
C GLU A 28 -15.46 5.17 15.66
N ARG A 29 -16.23 5.27 14.57
CA ARG A 29 -15.74 5.46 13.20
C ARG A 29 -16.51 6.56 12.52
N ILE A 30 -15.80 7.44 11.82
CA ILE A 30 -16.40 8.43 10.92
C ILE A 30 -15.51 8.53 9.69
N SER A 31 -16.12 8.65 8.53
CA SER A 31 -15.42 8.89 7.28
C SER A 31 -16.04 10.05 6.51
N GLU A 32 -15.21 10.75 5.77
CA GLU A 32 -15.62 11.85 4.88
C GLU A 32 -14.88 11.70 3.57
N SER A 33 -15.63 11.80 2.47
CA SER A 33 -15.06 11.71 1.12
C SER A 33 -14.69 13.10 0.59
N TYR A 34 -13.73 13.12 -0.34
CA TYR A 34 -13.34 14.31 -1.09
C TYR A 34 -13.07 13.99 -2.55
N LYS A 35 -12.89 15.02 -3.36
CA LYS A 35 -12.80 14.87 -4.81
C LYS A 35 -11.38 14.53 -5.27
N LEU A 36 -11.31 13.77 -6.34
CA LEU A 36 -10.14 13.60 -7.17
C LEU A 36 -10.36 14.38 -8.47
N ALA A 37 -9.41 15.24 -8.81
CA ALA A 37 -9.39 15.96 -10.08
C ALA A 37 -8.46 15.25 -11.08
N THR A 38 -8.93 15.08 -12.30
CA THR A 38 -8.16 14.54 -13.43
C THR A 38 -8.18 15.55 -14.58
N PRO A 39 -7.49 16.70 -14.45
CA PRO A 39 -7.63 17.82 -15.39
C PRO A 39 -7.10 17.49 -16.79
N HIS A 40 -6.18 16.55 -16.89
CA HIS A 40 -5.62 16.05 -18.15
C HIS A 40 -5.41 14.54 -18.08
N HIS A 41 -5.17 13.92 -19.24
CA HIS A 41 -4.75 12.53 -19.27
C HIS A 41 -3.47 12.31 -18.48
N LEU A 42 -3.42 11.26 -17.67
CA LEU A 42 -2.34 10.91 -16.73
C LEU A 42 -2.17 11.85 -15.52
N TRP A 43 -3.00 12.87 -15.37
CA TRP A 43 -2.96 13.78 -14.23
C TRP A 43 -3.96 13.36 -13.16
N ALA A 44 -3.52 13.40 -11.91
CA ALA A 44 -4.37 13.08 -10.75
C ALA A 44 -4.00 14.01 -9.59
N GLU A 45 -4.89 14.94 -9.28
CA GLU A 45 -4.66 16.03 -8.34
C GLU A 45 -5.72 16.08 -7.25
N GLN A 46 -5.31 16.53 -6.07
CA GLN A 46 -6.22 16.82 -4.96
C GLN A 46 -5.93 18.19 -4.35
N ASP A 47 -6.96 18.81 -3.77
CA ASP A 47 -6.82 20.03 -2.98
C ASP A 47 -6.59 19.65 -1.51
N PRO A 48 -5.45 20.03 -0.90
CA PRO A 48 -5.17 19.74 0.51
C PRO A 48 -6.16 20.40 1.48
N SER A 49 -6.86 21.45 1.07
CA SER A 49 -7.92 22.06 1.87
C SER A 49 -9.10 21.12 2.12
N ASP A 50 -9.42 20.25 1.15
CA ASP A 50 -10.44 19.21 1.29
C ASP A 50 -10.02 18.18 2.36
N TRP A 51 -8.74 17.83 2.43
CA TRP A 51 -8.21 16.93 3.46
C TRP A 51 -8.37 17.51 4.87
N TRP A 52 -8.04 18.81 5.03
CA TRP A 52 -8.20 19.49 6.31
C TRP A 52 -9.67 19.63 6.72
N MET A 53 -10.55 19.95 5.77
CA MET A 53 -12.00 20.01 6.03
C MET A 53 -12.55 18.65 6.45
N ALA A 54 -12.16 17.56 5.75
CA ALA A 54 -12.55 16.20 6.11
C ALA A 54 -12.03 15.82 7.51
N PHE A 55 -10.77 16.17 7.82
CA PHE A 55 -10.17 15.96 9.13
C PHE A 55 -10.97 16.66 10.24
N CYS A 56 -11.26 17.95 10.08
CA CYS A 56 -12.04 18.73 11.06
C CYS A 56 -13.45 18.14 11.24
N LYS A 57 -14.11 17.76 10.15
CA LYS A 57 -15.46 17.21 10.17
C LYS A 57 -15.52 15.87 10.87
N CYS A 58 -14.64 14.94 10.52
CA CYS A 58 -14.55 13.63 11.16
C CYS A 58 -14.22 13.75 12.64
N THR A 59 -13.26 14.62 12.99
CA THR A 59 -12.86 14.87 14.38
C THR A 59 -14.03 15.37 15.21
N ARG A 60 -14.70 16.43 14.77
CA ARG A 60 -15.88 16.98 15.49
C ARG A 60 -16.99 15.94 15.64
N GLY A 61 -17.20 15.11 14.61
CA GLY A 61 -18.17 14.04 14.64
C GLY A 61 -17.85 12.98 15.73
N ILE A 62 -16.59 12.58 15.83
CA ILE A 62 -16.14 11.64 16.90
C ILE A 62 -16.31 12.30 18.28
N LEU A 63 -15.83 13.53 18.43
CA LEU A 63 -15.92 14.25 19.73
C LEU A 63 -17.37 14.45 20.17
N GLY A 64 -18.28 14.74 19.24
CA GLY A 64 -19.71 14.86 19.53
C GLY A 64 -20.32 13.55 20.06
N LYS A 65 -19.85 12.40 19.62
CA LYS A 65 -20.30 11.08 20.10
C LYS A 65 -19.56 10.62 21.37
N ALA A 66 -18.27 10.92 21.45
CA ALA A 66 -17.43 10.53 22.60
C ALA A 66 -17.70 11.36 23.87
N GLY A 67 -18.41 12.49 23.74
CA GLY A 67 -18.78 13.36 24.85
C GLY A 67 -17.55 13.96 25.56
N SER A 68 -17.44 13.79 26.89
CA SER A 68 -16.34 14.33 27.71
C SER A 68 -15.08 13.43 27.71
N ALA A 69 -14.83 12.67 26.67
CA ALA A 69 -13.63 11.83 26.58
C ALA A 69 -12.36 12.69 26.55
N LYS A 70 -11.35 12.27 27.32
CA LYS A 70 -10.02 12.88 27.25
C LYS A 70 -9.26 12.28 26.05
N ILE A 71 -8.73 13.14 25.19
CA ILE A 71 -7.87 12.72 24.08
C ILE A 71 -6.44 12.59 24.62
N TRP A 72 -5.86 11.40 24.49
CA TRP A 72 -4.50 11.13 24.94
C TRP A 72 -3.45 11.51 23.91
N ALA A 73 -3.71 11.18 22.64
CA ALA A 73 -2.82 11.48 21.54
C ALA A 73 -3.56 11.38 20.20
N ILE A 74 -2.90 11.90 19.16
CA ILE A 74 -3.35 11.85 17.78
C ILE A 74 -2.23 11.25 16.92
N SER A 75 -2.58 10.42 15.94
CA SER A 75 -1.65 10.00 14.90
C SER A 75 -2.36 9.80 13.56
N ILE A 76 -1.63 10.00 12.45
CA ILE A 76 -2.19 10.06 11.10
C ILE A 76 -1.41 9.12 10.18
N CYS A 77 -2.15 8.25 9.49
CA CYS A 77 -1.71 7.50 8.32
C CYS A 77 -2.19 8.20 7.05
N SER A 78 -1.47 8.09 5.94
CA SER A 78 -1.97 8.63 4.66
C SER A 78 -1.51 7.84 3.45
N GLN A 79 -2.22 8.04 2.34
CA GLN A 79 -1.72 7.67 1.02
C GLN A 79 -0.31 8.22 0.82
N GLU A 80 0.52 7.45 0.13
CA GLU A 80 1.91 7.74 -0.17
C GLU A 80 2.09 8.20 -1.62
N ILE A 81 3.36 8.40 -2.03
CA ILE A 81 3.71 8.74 -3.42
C ILE A 81 3.03 10.05 -3.87
N CYS A 82 2.89 11.00 -2.97
CA CYS A 82 2.32 12.31 -3.23
C CYS A 82 3.39 13.39 -3.19
N SER A 83 3.32 14.34 -4.13
CA SER A 83 4.11 15.57 -4.11
C SER A 83 3.19 16.76 -3.89
N LEU A 84 3.23 17.34 -2.70
CA LEU A 84 2.54 18.57 -2.33
C LEU A 84 3.57 19.67 -2.10
N ALA A 85 3.51 20.71 -2.92
CA ALA A 85 4.30 21.92 -2.79
C ALA A 85 3.59 22.95 -1.89
N VAL A 86 4.25 23.37 -0.81
CA VAL A 86 3.72 24.36 0.13
C VAL A 86 4.71 25.51 0.37
N ASP A 87 4.19 26.69 0.69
CA ASP A 87 5.00 27.83 1.12
C ASP A 87 5.35 27.74 2.62
N LYS A 88 6.05 28.74 3.14
CA LYS A 88 6.49 28.81 4.55
C LYS A 88 5.33 28.85 5.58
N ASN A 89 4.13 29.25 5.14
CA ASN A 89 2.94 29.32 5.98
C ASN A 89 2.11 28.01 5.89
N GLY A 90 2.52 27.06 5.03
CA GLY A 90 1.79 25.85 4.72
C GLY A 90 0.66 26.04 3.72
N ASP A 91 0.62 27.18 3.03
CA ASP A 91 -0.34 27.41 1.97
C ASP A 91 0.09 26.65 0.70
N THR A 92 -0.89 26.07 0.02
CA THR A 92 -0.65 25.25 -1.18
C THR A 92 -0.14 26.11 -2.33
N VAL A 93 1.05 25.79 -2.84
CA VAL A 93 1.65 26.45 -4.02
C VAL A 93 1.17 25.82 -5.32
N TYR A 94 0.99 24.49 -5.33
CA TYR A 94 0.48 23.71 -6.45
C TYR A 94 -0.39 22.57 -5.92
N PRO A 95 -1.49 22.17 -6.64
CA PRO A 95 -2.31 21.04 -6.24
C PRO A 95 -1.49 19.78 -5.95
N ALA A 96 -1.90 18.98 -4.99
CA ALA A 96 -1.20 17.76 -4.62
C ALA A 96 -1.25 16.74 -5.76
N MET A 97 -0.10 16.41 -6.34
CA MET A 97 0.03 15.35 -7.35
C MET A 97 0.11 14.00 -6.64
N ILE A 98 -1.00 13.24 -6.60
CA ILE A 98 -1.12 11.99 -5.85
C ILE A 98 -0.47 10.79 -6.58
N TRP A 99 -0.47 9.61 -5.97
CA TRP A 99 0.15 8.37 -6.48
C TRP A 99 -0.33 7.95 -7.89
N ALA A 100 -1.56 8.28 -8.26
CA ALA A 100 -2.13 7.97 -9.58
C ALA A 100 -1.65 8.93 -10.68
N ASP A 101 -1.02 10.07 -10.31
CA ASP A 101 -0.46 11.01 -11.27
C ASP A 101 0.80 10.46 -11.91
N SER A 102 0.81 10.41 -13.22
CA SER A 102 1.91 9.85 -14.01
C SER A 102 2.39 10.81 -15.11
N ARG A 103 2.21 12.14 -14.92
CA ARG A 103 2.63 13.14 -15.91
C ARG A 103 4.13 13.21 -16.16
N ALA A 104 4.96 12.81 -15.20
CA ALA A 104 6.40 13.04 -15.15
C ALA A 104 7.24 11.90 -15.77
N HIS A 105 6.80 11.35 -16.91
CA HIS A 105 7.51 10.25 -17.57
C HIS A 105 8.91 10.63 -18.04
N LYS A 106 9.04 11.81 -18.65
CA LYS A 106 10.31 12.30 -19.18
C LYS A 106 11.35 12.49 -18.07
N GLU A 107 10.91 13.02 -16.94
CA GLU A 107 11.74 13.27 -15.77
C GLU A 107 12.21 11.96 -15.12
N ALA A 108 11.30 10.97 -14.99
CA ALA A 108 11.65 9.64 -14.49
C ALA A 108 12.68 8.95 -15.38
N ASP A 109 12.48 8.98 -16.70
CA ASP A 109 13.43 8.43 -17.68
C ASP A 109 14.78 9.15 -17.63
N THR A 110 14.77 10.48 -17.46
CA THR A 110 15.97 11.29 -17.35
C THR A 110 16.78 10.92 -16.12
N LEU A 111 16.11 10.78 -14.97
CA LEU A 111 16.74 10.41 -13.71
C LEU A 111 17.33 8.99 -13.77
N GLU A 112 16.58 8.02 -14.31
CA GLU A 112 17.08 6.65 -14.47
C GLU A 112 18.28 6.60 -15.44
N LYS A 113 18.30 7.39 -16.51
CA LYS A 113 19.44 7.47 -17.44
C LYS A 113 20.66 8.10 -16.80
N LYS A 114 20.52 9.15 -15.97
CA LYS A 114 21.64 9.80 -15.28
C LYS A 114 22.34 8.86 -14.31
N LEU A 115 21.59 8.09 -13.53
CA LEU A 115 22.12 7.20 -12.49
C LEU A 115 22.39 5.78 -12.97
N GLY A 116 21.64 5.32 -13.98
CA GLY A 116 21.56 3.91 -14.33
C GLY A 116 20.57 3.15 -13.45
N ALA A 117 19.78 2.28 -14.08
CA ALA A 117 18.66 1.58 -13.43
C ALA A 117 19.06 0.72 -12.22
N SER A 118 20.27 0.14 -12.22
CA SER A 118 20.77 -0.68 -11.12
C SER A 118 21.20 0.16 -9.91
N GLU A 119 21.89 1.28 -10.14
CA GLU A 119 22.31 2.19 -9.07
C GLU A 119 21.10 2.88 -8.44
N TYR A 120 20.15 3.37 -9.26
CA TYR A 120 18.91 3.94 -8.78
C TYR A 120 18.16 2.97 -7.85
N TYR A 121 18.02 1.71 -8.28
CA TYR A 121 17.37 0.69 -7.49
C TYR A 121 18.16 0.34 -6.21
N SER A 122 19.48 0.34 -6.26
CA SER A 122 20.32 0.09 -5.07
C SER A 122 20.19 1.18 -4.01
N LEU A 123 19.99 2.41 -4.43
CA LEU A 123 19.79 3.56 -3.55
C LEU A 123 18.38 3.61 -2.97
N THR A 124 17.37 3.35 -3.79
CA THR A 124 15.95 3.56 -3.41
C THR A 124 15.22 2.29 -2.97
N GLY A 125 15.72 1.10 -3.34
CA GLY A 125 14.99 -0.17 -3.19
C GLY A 125 13.83 -0.34 -4.18
N MET A 126 13.65 0.59 -5.12
CA MET A 126 12.50 0.66 -6.03
C MET A 126 12.92 1.06 -7.45
N ARG A 127 12.10 0.72 -8.46
CA ARG A 127 12.32 1.15 -9.84
C ARG A 127 11.90 2.61 -10.02
N ALA A 128 12.57 3.33 -10.93
CA ALA A 128 12.11 4.64 -11.36
C ALA A 128 10.75 4.54 -12.06
N ALA A 129 9.86 5.48 -11.78
CA ALA A 129 8.58 5.60 -12.45
C ALA A 129 8.02 7.03 -12.35
N ALA A 130 7.17 7.39 -13.29
CA ALA A 130 6.58 8.73 -13.41
C ALA A 130 5.74 9.19 -12.21
N ASN A 131 5.17 8.23 -11.48
CA ASN A 131 4.29 8.51 -10.34
C ASN A 131 5.02 8.84 -9.04
N TYR A 132 6.35 8.66 -8.95
CA TYR A 132 7.09 8.99 -7.74
C TYR A 132 7.38 10.49 -7.60
N PRO A 133 7.35 11.02 -6.36
CA PRO A 133 7.49 12.45 -6.11
C PRO A 133 8.75 13.09 -6.70
N VAL A 134 9.89 12.41 -6.69
CA VAL A 134 11.11 12.95 -7.30
C VAL A 134 10.87 13.41 -8.74
N ALA A 135 10.24 12.58 -9.57
CA ALA A 135 9.93 12.93 -10.96
C ALA A 135 8.93 14.10 -11.07
N LYS A 136 7.90 14.11 -10.20
CA LYS A 136 6.91 15.19 -10.13
C LYS A 136 7.51 16.53 -9.68
N ILE A 137 8.47 16.51 -8.76
CA ILE A 137 9.22 17.70 -8.33
C ILE A 137 10.07 18.22 -9.48
N MET A 138 10.78 17.34 -10.21
CA MET A 138 11.53 17.70 -11.42
C MET A 138 10.60 18.30 -12.47
N TRP A 139 9.43 17.68 -12.70
CA TRP A 139 8.41 18.21 -13.61
C TRP A 139 7.95 19.61 -13.21
N LEU A 140 7.67 19.87 -11.94
CA LEU A 140 7.25 21.18 -11.44
C LEU A 140 8.37 22.22 -11.68
N LYS A 141 9.62 21.85 -11.41
CA LYS A 141 10.79 22.70 -11.63
C LYS A 141 10.95 23.08 -13.10
N GLU A 142 10.78 22.12 -14.03
CA GLU A 142 10.92 22.36 -15.48
C GLU A 142 9.73 23.14 -16.05
N ASN A 143 8.50 22.82 -15.66
CA ASN A 143 7.29 23.34 -16.29
C ASN A 143 6.65 24.52 -15.56
N ARG A 144 7.00 24.75 -14.29
CA ARG A 144 6.47 25.85 -13.44
C ARG A 144 7.59 26.36 -12.50
N PRO A 145 8.71 26.86 -13.04
CA PRO A 145 9.87 27.25 -12.25
C PRO A 145 9.54 28.30 -11.18
N GLU A 146 8.61 29.22 -11.48
CA GLU A 146 8.16 30.25 -10.54
C GLU A 146 7.44 29.65 -9.31
N LEU A 147 6.75 28.52 -9.48
CA LEU A 147 6.08 27.82 -8.37
C LEU A 147 7.10 26.95 -7.61
N TYR A 148 8.08 26.33 -8.30
CA TYR A 148 9.15 25.64 -7.64
C TYR A 148 9.95 26.57 -6.72
N GLU A 149 10.28 27.78 -7.18
CA GLU A 149 10.99 28.78 -6.36
C GLU A 149 10.17 29.24 -5.15
N LYS A 150 8.87 29.44 -5.30
CA LYS A 150 7.95 29.77 -4.20
C LYS A 150 7.77 28.65 -3.18
N THR A 151 8.06 27.40 -3.57
CA THR A 151 7.90 26.25 -2.70
C THR A 151 8.93 26.29 -1.58
N PHE A 152 8.44 26.29 -0.34
CA PHE A 152 9.28 26.17 0.84
C PHE A 152 9.57 24.70 1.16
N ARG A 153 8.55 23.81 1.07
CA ARG A 153 8.70 22.37 1.31
C ARG A 153 7.86 21.55 0.33
N PHE A 154 8.41 20.39 -0.06
CA PHE A 154 7.63 19.29 -0.64
C PHE A 154 7.31 18.28 0.45
N ILE A 155 6.04 17.95 0.63
CA ILE A 155 5.52 17.13 1.73
C ILE A 155 4.48 16.11 1.24
N ASN A 156 4.15 15.14 2.10
CA ASN A 156 3.12 14.15 1.89
C ASN A 156 1.77 14.57 2.53
N PRO A 157 0.65 13.90 2.23
CA PRO A 157 -0.66 14.30 2.73
C PRO A 157 -0.78 14.34 4.27
N LYS A 158 -0.23 13.32 4.99
CA LYS A 158 -0.24 13.35 6.46
C LYS A 158 0.63 14.47 7.03
N ASP A 159 1.73 14.80 6.34
CA ASP A 159 2.66 15.85 6.78
C ASP A 159 1.97 17.21 6.75
N TYR A 160 1.09 17.43 5.75
CA TYR A 160 0.23 18.61 5.69
C TYR A 160 -0.73 18.70 6.87
N LEU A 161 -1.41 17.58 7.22
CA LEU A 161 -2.29 17.55 8.39
C LEU A 161 -1.51 17.75 9.69
N ASN A 162 -0.34 17.13 9.81
CA ASN A 162 0.56 17.32 10.95
C ASN A 162 0.99 18.79 11.08
N PHE A 163 1.36 19.43 9.95
CA PHE A 163 1.69 20.85 9.95
C PHE A 163 0.48 21.73 10.37
N LYS A 164 -0.71 21.43 9.87
CA LYS A 164 -1.94 22.17 10.26
C LYS A 164 -2.22 22.04 11.75
N LEU A 165 -1.90 20.89 12.36
CA LEU A 165 -2.07 20.67 13.80
C LEU A 165 -0.99 21.37 14.64
N THR A 166 0.26 21.35 14.20
CA THR A 166 1.43 21.64 15.04
C THR A 166 2.24 22.86 14.60
N GLY A 167 2.20 23.21 13.32
CA GLY A 167 3.08 24.20 12.70
C GLY A 167 4.47 23.65 12.31
N ARG A 168 4.76 22.35 12.47
CA ARG A 168 6.05 21.73 12.15
C ARG A 168 6.00 20.96 10.84
N PHE A 169 6.96 21.20 9.95
CA PHE A 169 7.15 20.42 8.73
C PHE A 169 8.04 19.21 9.02
N ALA A 170 7.48 18.03 8.99
CA ALA A 170 8.19 16.78 9.18
C ALA A 170 7.51 15.65 8.40
N THR A 171 8.29 14.65 8.03
CA THR A 171 7.80 13.42 7.38
C THR A 171 8.40 12.20 8.08
N ASP A 172 7.79 11.02 7.90
CA ASP A 172 8.34 9.76 8.43
C ASP A 172 9.28 9.08 7.42
N PRO A 173 10.12 8.13 7.85
CA PRO A 173 11.08 7.45 6.97
C PRO A 173 10.46 6.73 5.79
N GLU A 174 9.24 6.20 5.93
CA GLU A 174 8.56 5.48 4.85
C GLU A 174 8.05 6.44 3.77
N CYS A 175 7.32 7.48 4.16
CA CYS A 175 6.89 8.51 3.21
C CYS A 175 8.10 9.20 2.54
N ALA A 176 9.20 9.42 3.28
CA ALA A 176 10.44 9.93 2.70
C ALA A 176 11.05 8.97 1.68
N ALA A 177 11.03 7.64 1.95
CA ALA A 177 11.51 6.63 1.00
C ALA A 177 10.70 6.63 -0.30
N TYR A 178 9.38 6.76 -0.20
CA TYR A 178 8.52 6.86 -1.38
C TYR A 178 8.68 8.18 -2.16
N MET A 179 9.35 9.18 -1.61
CA MET A 179 9.76 10.34 -2.40
C MET A 179 10.87 10.01 -3.41
N HIS A 180 11.53 8.87 -3.26
CA HIS A 180 12.68 8.43 -4.06
C HIS A 180 13.87 9.40 -4.03
N LEU A 181 14.06 10.05 -2.88
CA LEU A 181 15.15 10.98 -2.60
C LEU A 181 15.98 10.54 -1.38
N THR A 182 15.65 9.39 -0.76
CA THR A 182 16.41 8.82 0.35
C THR A 182 17.29 7.67 -0.08
N ASP A 183 18.40 7.50 0.60
CA ASP A 183 19.20 6.28 0.56
C ASP A 183 18.60 5.23 1.49
N ILE A 184 18.25 4.06 0.94
CA ILE A 184 17.59 3.00 1.70
C ILE A 184 18.47 2.45 2.84
N GLY A 185 19.79 2.51 2.70
CA GLY A 185 20.74 2.05 3.72
C GLY A 185 20.75 2.95 4.94
N THR A 186 20.82 4.26 4.73
CA THR A 186 20.87 5.24 5.82
C THR A 186 19.49 5.70 6.29
N GLY A 187 18.49 5.71 5.40
CA GLY A 187 17.16 6.27 5.65
C GLY A 187 17.10 7.79 5.59
N ASN A 188 18.21 8.45 5.23
CA ASN A 188 18.30 9.90 5.13
C ASN A 188 18.20 10.36 3.67
N TRP A 189 18.00 11.67 3.47
CA TRP A 189 18.06 12.27 2.14
C TRP A 189 19.42 11.99 1.47
N SER A 190 19.40 11.46 0.26
CA SER A 190 20.59 11.03 -0.49
C SER A 190 21.12 12.18 -1.35
N GLN A 191 22.34 12.64 -1.08
CA GLN A 191 22.96 13.68 -1.90
C GLN A 191 23.08 13.24 -3.36
N THR A 192 23.40 11.97 -3.62
CA THR A 192 23.48 11.40 -4.98
C THR A 192 22.17 11.54 -5.74
N LEU A 193 21.02 11.23 -5.10
CA LEU A 193 19.70 11.36 -5.72
C LEU A 193 19.29 12.82 -5.88
N LEU A 194 19.61 13.68 -4.90
CA LEU A 194 19.36 15.12 -4.95
C LEU A 194 20.13 15.80 -6.08
N ASP A 195 21.42 15.48 -6.24
CA ASP A 195 22.25 16.01 -7.31
C ASP A 195 21.77 15.54 -8.69
N ALA A 196 21.41 14.25 -8.82
CA ALA A 196 20.90 13.71 -10.07
C ALA A 196 19.57 14.33 -10.49
N ALA A 197 18.69 14.59 -9.51
CA ALA A 197 17.38 15.24 -9.71
C ALA A 197 17.48 16.78 -9.75
N GLU A 198 18.63 17.34 -9.36
CA GLU A 198 18.87 18.79 -9.23
C GLU A 198 17.85 19.47 -8.27
N ILE A 199 17.53 18.79 -7.17
CA ILE A 199 16.59 19.26 -6.15
C ILE A 199 17.37 19.79 -4.94
N ASP A 200 17.01 20.99 -4.47
CA ASP A 200 17.57 21.57 -3.26
C ASP A 200 17.03 20.82 -2.01
N SER A 201 17.95 20.27 -1.21
CA SER A 201 17.61 19.56 0.03
C SER A 201 16.85 20.44 1.04
N LEU A 202 17.04 21.76 1.00
CA LEU A 202 16.31 22.70 1.85
C LEU A 202 14.82 22.75 1.54
N LYS A 203 14.38 22.22 0.40
CA LYS A 203 12.96 22.09 0.04
C LYS A 203 12.32 20.78 0.56
N LEU A 204 13.06 19.96 1.30
CA LEU A 204 12.54 18.71 1.89
C LEU A 204 12.30 18.88 3.39
N ALA A 205 11.33 18.12 3.91
CA ALA A 205 11.00 18.13 5.32
C ALA A 205 12.02 17.34 6.15
N GLU A 206 12.07 17.59 7.45
CA GLU A 206 12.84 16.79 8.40
C GLU A 206 12.26 15.37 8.48
N ILE A 207 13.11 14.35 8.50
CA ILE A 207 12.68 12.95 8.66
C ILE A 207 12.66 12.62 10.16
N ILE A 208 11.49 12.24 10.68
CA ILE A 208 11.26 11.90 12.09
C ILE A 208 10.65 10.48 12.15
N PRO A 209 11.21 9.56 12.96
CA PRO A 209 10.68 8.21 13.10
C PRO A 209 9.20 8.16 13.48
N ALA A 210 8.46 7.18 12.95
CA ALA A 210 7.10 6.89 13.39
C ALA A 210 7.10 6.55 14.89
N GLY A 211 6.17 7.12 15.63
CA GLY A 211 6.08 6.99 17.09
C GLY A 211 6.77 8.11 17.88
N GLU A 212 7.60 8.93 17.26
CA GLU A 212 8.11 10.12 17.95
C GLU A 212 7.04 11.22 18.04
N GLN A 213 7.02 11.94 19.14
CA GLN A 213 6.15 13.08 19.30
C GLN A 213 6.67 14.24 18.45
N LEU A 214 5.82 14.74 17.53
CA LEU A 214 6.15 15.90 16.73
C LEU A 214 6.15 17.19 17.56
N GLU A 215 5.00 17.50 18.09
CA GLU A 215 4.65 18.65 18.90
C GLU A 215 3.28 18.37 19.53
N THR A 216 2.62 19.40 19.99
CA THR A 216 1.23 19.34 20.46
C THR A 216 0.29 20.16 19.57
N VAL A 217 -1.00 19.86 19.67
CA VAL A 217 -2.03 20.60 18.95
C VAL A 217 -1.97 22.09 19.34
N SER A 218 -1.81 22.94 18.34
CA SER A 218 -1.75 24.39 18.50
C SER A 218 -3.11 24.98 18.86
N ARG A 219 -3.12 26.20 19.41
CA ARG A 219 -4.36 26.93 19.72
C ARG A 219 -5.24 27.12 18.48
N LYS A 220 -4.64 27.41 17.32
CA LYS A 220 -5.38 27.57 16.07
C LYS A 220 -6.06 26.26 15.67
N ALA A 221 -5.31 25.16 15.66
CA ALA A 221 -5.84 23.84 15.33
C ALA A 221 -6.92 23.38 16.33
N SER A 222 -6.73 23.67 17.63
CA SER A 222 -7.74 23.41 18.66
C SER A 222 -9.08 24.10 18.35
N PHE A 223 -9.03 25.36 17.97
CA PHE A 223 -10.24 26.10 17.59
C PHE A 223 -10.93 25.50 16.35
N GLU A 224 -10.15 25.11 15.33
CA GLU A 224 -10.67 24.56 14.08
C GLU A 224 -11.19 23.12 14.22
N THR A 225 -10.57 22.29 15.05
CA THR A 225 -10.88 20.85 15.14
C THR A 225 -11.76 20.49 16.33
N GLY A 226 -11.70 21.27 17.41
CA GLY A 226 -12.28 20.95 18.72
C GLY A 226 -11.39 20.04 19.58
N ILE A 227 -10.21 19.66 19.12
CA ILE A 227 -9.24 18.92 19.93
C ILE A 227 -8.61 19.89 20.94
N PRO A 228 -8.45 19.52 22.22
CA PRO A 228 -7.81 20.39 23.19
C PRO A 228 -6.39 20.81 22.78
N GLU A 229 -6.08 22.11 22.93
CA GLU A 229 -4.71 22.61 22.83
C GLU A 229 -3.78 21.82 23.76
N GLY A 230 -2.57 21.54 23.30
CA GLY A 230 -1.62 20.76 24.07
C GLY A 230 -1.76 19.23 23.92
N THR A 231 -2.74 18.72 23.17
CA THR A 231 -2.85 17.28 22.88
C THR A 231 -1.64 16.81 22.06
N PRO A 232 -0.93 15.73 22.48
CA PRO A 232 0.22 15.21 21.73
C PRO A 232 -0.14 14.76 20.31
N VAL A 233 0.67 15.17 19.33
CA VAL A 233 0.62 14.69 17.94
C VAL A 233 1.82 13.80 17.71
N ILE A 234 1.56 12.52 17.42
CA ILE A 234 2.58 11.49 17.24
C ILE A 234 2.78 11.24 15.76
N MET A 235 4.04 11.19 15.29
CA MET A 235 4.35 10.86 13.91
C MET A 235 3.79 9.48 13.59
N GLY A 236 2.92 9.43 12.58
CA GLY A 236 2.40 8.20 12.00
C GLY A 236 3.29 7.68 10.87
N MET A 237 2.68 7.03 9.88
CA MET A 237 3.38 6.45 8.73
C MET A 237 2.51 6.49 7.48
N GLY A 238 3.08 6.07 6.36
CA GLY A 238 2.35 5.89 5.11
C GLY A 238 1.36 4.72 5.15
N ASP A 239 0.46 4.64 4.18
CA ASP A 239 -0.56 3.58 4.10
C ASP A 239 0.04 2.18 3.88
N GLY A 240 1.16 2.07 3.17
CA GLY A 240 1.87 0.80 2.99
C GLY A 240 2.36 0.21 4.31
N GLY A 241 3.03 1.02 5.14
CA GLY A 241 3.46 0.64 6.48
C GLY A 241 2.30 0.47 7.44
N GLY A 242 1.32 1.38 7.34
CA GLY A 242 0.07 1.30 8.09
C GLY A 242 -0.65 -0.02 7.86
N ALA A 243 -0.81 -0.46 6.61
CA ALA A 243 -1.38 -1.76 6.28
C ALA A 243 -0.52 -2.92 6.82
N THR A 244 0.81 -2.81 6.69
CA THR A 244 1.73 -3.84 7.20
C THR A 244 1.58 -4.00 8.71
N LEU A 245 1.71 -2.94 9.48
CA LEU A 245 1.53 -2.97 10.94
C LEU A 245 0.10 -3.35 11.32
N GLY A 246 -0.87 -2.73 10.66
CA GLY A 246 -2.28 -2.91 10.96
C GLY A 246 -2.81 -4.32 10.68
N THR A 247 -2.15 -5.11 9.83
CA THR A 247 -2.44 -6.55 9.67
C THR A 247 -1.73 -7.41 10.71
N GLY A 248 -0.85 -6.84 11.53
CA GLY A 248 -0.05 -7.55 12.52
C GLY A 248 1.29 -8.07 11.99
N ALA A 249 1.71 -7.67 10.80
CA ALA A 249 3.03 -8.01 10.27
C ALA A 249 4.09 -7.08 10.90
N LEU A 250 4.88 -7.60 11.82
CA LEU A 250 5.80 -6.82 12.65
C LEU A 250 7.23 -7.37 12.64
N TYR A 251 7.39 -8.69 12.62
CA TYR A 251 8.68 -9.35 12.74
C TYR A 251 9.09 -10.04 11.44
N LYS A 252 10.39 -10.28 11.27
CA LYS A 252 10.90 -11.03 10.11
C LYS A 252 10.11 -12.32 9.89
N GLY A 253 9.59 -12.47 8.68
CA GLY A 253 8.75 -13.61 8.29
C GLY A 253 7.25 -13.40 8.52
N ASP A 254 6.82 -12.33 9.21
CA ASP A 254 5.39 -11.95 9.17
C ASP A 254 5.05 -11.45 7.76
N ALA A 255 3.93 -11.93 7.21
CA ALA A 255 3.53 -11.62 5.85
C ALA A 255 2.02 -11.42 5.73
N TYR A 256 1.62 -10.62 4.74
CA TYR A 256 0.23 -10.46 4.37
C TYR A 256 0.06 -10.28 2.86
N THR A 257 -1.13 -10.59 2.39
CA THR A 257 -1.56 -10.27 1.02
C THR A 257 -2.86 -9.46 1.05
N SER A 258 -2.92 -8.46 0.19
CA SER A 258 -4.14 -7.67 -0.02
C SER A 258 -4.74 -8.03 -1.37
N LEU A 259 -5.99 -8.46 -1.34
CA LEU A 259 -6.73 -8.92 -2.50
C LEU A 259 -7.80 -7.89 -2.88
N GLY A 260 -7.34 -6.80 -3.47
CA GLY A 260 -8.14 -5.71 -4.02
C GLY A 260 -8.23 -5.76 -5.55
N THR A 261 -8.58 -4.64 -6.20
CA THR A 261 -8.57 -4.48 -7.67
C THR A 261 -7.19 -4.83 -8.24
N SER A 262 -6.14 -4.15 -7.81
CA SER A 262 -4.78 -4.65 -7.82
C SER A 262 -4.53 -5.43 -6.53
N SER A 263 -3.54 -6.31 -6.53
CA SER A 263 -3.21 -7.09 -5.34
C SER A 263 -1.71 -7.03 -5.08
N TRP A 264 -1.33 -7.23 -3.83
CA TRP A 264 0.09 -7.28 -3.48
C TRP A 264 0.32 -8.28 -2.36
N VAL A 265 1.53 -8.77 -2.29
CA VAL A 265 2.05 -9.50 -1.15
C VAL A 265 3.20 -8.71 -0.55
N CYS A 266 3.24 -8.70 0.77
CA CYS A 266 4.27 -8.03 1.56
C CYS A 266 4.76 -8.94 2.66
N ALA A 267 6.06 -8.92 2.93
CA ALA A 267 6.66 -9.60 4.08
C ALA A 267 7.70 -8.69 4.75
N VAL A 268 7.75 -8.75 6.08
CA VAL A 268 8.82 -8.11 6.85
C VAL A 268 10.09 -8.94 6.67
N SER A 269 11.11 -8.33 6.07
CA SER A 269 12.30 -9.05 5.63
C SER A 269 13.44 -9.08 6.66
N GLY A 270 13.53 -8.05 7.49
CA GLY A 270 14.60 -7.95 8.48
C GLY A 270 16.01 -7.84 7.89
N SER A 271 16.13 -7.51 6.62
CA SER A 271 17.37 -7.55 5.84
C SER A 271 17.43 -6.42 4.83
N MET A 272 18.60 -5.83 4.67
CA MET A 272 18.89 -4.81 3.65
C MET A 272 19.15 -5.40 2.24
N LYS A 273 19.12 -6.74 2.08
CA LYS A 273 19.35 -7.37 0.77
C LYS A 273 18.29 -6.94 -0.23
N ILE A 274 18.71 -6.41 -1.37
CA ILE A 274 17.85 -6.04 -2.49
C ILE A 274 17.82 -7.15 -3.55
N ASP A 275 16.73 -7.26 -4.29
CA ASP A 275 16.63 -8.20 -5.40
C ASP A 275 17.46 -7.71 -6.61
N PRO A 276 18.53 -8.44 -7.02
CA PRO A 276 19.40 -7.99 -8.11
C PRO A 276 18.69 -7.92 -9.48
N GLN A 277 17.56 -8.60 -9.62
CA GLN A 277 16.73 -8.55 -10.82
C GLN A 277 15.65 -7.45 -10.77
N ARG A 278 15.57 -6.72 -9.65
CA ARG A 278 14.64 -5.58 -9.46
C ARG A 278 13.17 -5.96 -9.69
N ARG A 279 12.79 -7.15 -9.23
CA ARG A 279 11.43 -7.71 -9.42
C ARG A 279 10.43 -7.25 -8.36
N ILE A 280 10.92 -6.90 -7.16
CA ILE A 280 10.14 -6.51 -5.98
C ILE A 280 10.63 -5.15 -5.48
N SER A 281 9.88 -4.51 -4.60
CA SER A 281 10.26 -3.28 -3.91
C SER A 281 10.71 -3.60 -2.50
N LYS A 282 11.75 -2.91 -2.03
CA LYS A 282 12.23 -2.93 -0.65
C LYS A 282 12.11 -1.53 -0.05
N ILE A 283 11.60 -1.45 1.16
CA ILE A 283 11.34 -0.18 1.85
C ILE A 283 11.73 -0.32 3.32
N ARG A 284 12.22 0.75 3.92
CA ARG A 284 12.37 0.83 5.37
C ARG A 284 11.00 0.75 6.05
N TYR A 285 10.93 -0.01 7.14
CA TYR A 285 9.72 -0.23 7.89
C TYR A 285 10.06 -0.31 9.37
N LEU A 286 9.62 0.68 10.14
CA LEU A 286 10.05 0.85 11.53
C LEU A 286 11.59 0.79 11.63
N ASP A 287 12.14 -0.06 12.48
CA ASP A 287 13.61 -0.26 12.64
C ASP A 287 14.16 -1.32 11.67
N THR A 288 13.38 -1.81 10.71
CA THR A 288 13.73 -2.91 9.83
C THR A 288 13.37 -2.63 8.37
N PHE A 289 13.14 -3.66 7.58
CA PHE A 289 12.73 -3.58 6.18
C PHE A 289 11.54 -4.48 5.89
N ARG A 290 10.71 -4.07 4.96
CA ARG A 290 9.70 -4.89 4.32
C ARG A 290 9.93 -4.94 2.82
N ASP A 291 9.58 -6.05 2.23
CA ASP A 291 9.56 -6.21 0.78
C ASP A 291 8.14 -6.41 0.30
N SER A 292 7.86 -5.90 -0.86
CA SER A 292 6.54 -6.06 -1.48
C SER A 292 6.64 -6.21 -2.98
N GLY A 293 5.68 -6.93 -3.54
CA GLY A 293 5.46 -6.94 -4.98
C GLY A 293 3.99 -6.84 -5.28
N THR A 294 3.67 -6.03 -6.27
CA THR A 294 2.29 -5.72 -6.65
C THR A 294 1.98 -6.29 -8.01
N MET A 295 0.89 -7.04 -8.12
CA MET A 295 0.30 -7.43 -9.39
C MET A 295 -0.79 -6.45 -9.83
N GLN A 296 -0.91 -6.25 -11.16
CA GLN A 296 -1.82 -5.25 -11.72
C GLN A 296 -3.29 -5.64 -11.56
N THR A 297 -3.62 -6.91 -11.76
CA THR A 297 -5.00 -7.40 -11.88
C THR A 297 -5.27 -8.58 -10.95
N GLY A 298 -5.39 -8.32 -9.64
CA GLY A 298 -5.80 -9.32 -8.66
C GLY A 298 -7.32 -9.57 -8.68
N GLY A 299 -8.06 -8.95 -7.79
CA GLY A 299 -9.53 -9.02 -7.77
C GLY A 299 -10.19 -8.46 -9.04
N TYR A 300 -9.49 -7.58 -9.78
CA TYR A 300 -9.93 -7.13 -11.10
C TYR A 300 -10.12 -8.31 -12.06
N SER A 301 -9.27 -9.33 -12.03
CA SER A 301 -9.39 -10.52 -12.87
C SER A 301 -10.71 -11.27 -12.62
N LEU A 302 -11.09 -11.42 -11.35
CA LEU A 302 -12.36 -12.05 -10.99
C LEU A 302 -13.56 -11.18 -11.39
N ASN A 303 -13.47 -9.87 -11.22
CA ASN A 303 -14.53 -8.95 -11.65
C ASN A 303 -14.67 -8.91 -13.18
N TRP A 304 -13.55 -8.99 -13.91
CA TRP A 304 -13.55 -9.04 -15.36
C TRP A 304 -14.28 -10.29 -15.88
N ILE A 305 -13.94 -11.48 -15.37
CA ILE A 305 -14.60 -12.72 -15.80
C ILE A 305 -16.08 -12.79 -15.33
N LYS A 306 -16.37 -12.25 -14.13
CA LYS A 306 -17.74 -12.06 -13.61
C LYS A 306 -18.60 -11.32 -14.63
N ASN A 307 -18.12 -10.19 -15.12
CA ASN A 307 -18.84 -9.35 -16.07
C ASN A 307 -18.98 -10.04 -17.44
N MET A 308 -17.90 -10.71 -17.90
CA MET A 308 -17.91 -11.44 -19.17
C MET A 308 -18.94 -12.58 -19.18
N LEU A 309 -19.03 -13.36 -18.12
CA LEU A 309 -19.93 -14.50 -17.99
C LEU A 309 -21.28 -14.14 -17.32
N ARG A 310 -21.48 -12.87 -16.95
CA ARG A 310 -22.71 -12.33 -16.33
C ARG A 310 -23.12 -13.11 -15.08
N ALA A 311 -22.16 -13.46 -14.23
CA ALA A 311 -22.38 -14.19 -12.99
C ALA A 311 -22.42 -13.25 -11.77
N GLU A 312 -22.94 -13.72 -10.65
CA GLU A 312 -22.85 -13.05 -9.36
C GLU A 312 -21.79 -13.70 -8.46
N TYR A 313 -21.21 -12.96 -7.50
CA TYR A 313 -20.13 -13.48 -6.65
C TYR A 313 -20.52 -14.73 -5.86
N SER A 314 -21.79 -14.84 -5.42
CA SER A 314 -22.29 -16.03 -4.73
C SER A 314 -22.30 -17.26 -5.64
N GLU A 315 -22.67 -17.09 -6.91
CA GLU A 315 -22.64 -18.15 -7.91
C GLU A 315 -21.20 -18.53 -8.29
N ILE A 316 -20.34 -17.55 -8.48
CA ILE A 316 -18.90 -17.76 -8.74
C ILE A 316 -18.29 -18.63 -7.64
N ASN A 317 -18.49 -18.27 -6.36
CA ASN A 317 -18.00 -19.05 -5.24
C ASN A 317 -18.54 -20.49 -5.26
N ARG A 318 -19.85 -20.67 -5.41
CA ARG A 318 -20.49 -21.98 -5.45
C ARG A 318 -19.96 -22.87 -6.59
N LEU A 319 -19.81 -22.31 -7.79
CA LEU A 319 -19.33 -23.06 -8.96
C LEU A 319 -17.82 -23.36 -8.87
N ALA A 320 -17.01 -22.41 -8.40
CA ALA A 320 -15.59 -22.61 -8.17
C ALA A 320 -15.30 -23.66 -7.07
N GLU A 321 -16.17 -23.76 -6.06
CA GLU A 321 -16.06 -24.77 -4.99
C GLU A 321 -16.29 -26.18 -5.53
N ILE A 322 -17.21 -26.36 -6.47
CA ILE A 322 -17.53 -27.66 -7.10
C ILE A 322 -16.38 -28.11 -8.03
N SER A 323 -15.71 -27.17 -8.69
CA SER A 323 -14.56 -27.48 -9.54
C SER A 323 -13.39 -28.02 -8.71
N ARG A 324 -12.65 -28.98 -9.27
CA ARG A 324 -11.51 -29.61 -8.57
C ARG A 324 -10.31 -28.66 -8.51
N PRO A 325 -9.43 -28.79 -7.50
CA PRO A 325 -8.13 -28.13 -7.50
C PRO A 325 -7.37 -28.37 -8.81
N GLY A 326 -6.80 -27.29 -9.37
CA GLY A 326 -6.23 -27.29 -10.72
C GLY A 326 -7.26 -27.06 -11.83
N ALA A 327 -8.50 -26.67 -11.46
CA ALA A 327 -9.58 -26.24 -12.37
C ALA A 327 -9.77 -27.16 -13.58
N ASN A 328 -9.67 -28.48 -13.36
CA ASN A 328 -9.73 -29.51 -14.41
C ASN A 328 -8.78 -29.25 -15.59
N GLY A 329 -7.61 -28.68 -15.34
CA GLY A 329 -6.57 -28.38 -16.34
C GLY A 329 -6.69 -27.01 -17.00
N VAL A 330 -7.62 -26.17 -16.56
CA VAL A 330 -7.73 -24.77 -17.04
C VAL A 330 -6.75 -23.90 -16.25
N LEU A 331 -5.86 -23.19 -16.95
CA LEU A 331 -4.90 -22.27 -16.37
C LEU A 331 -5.21 -20.83 -16.79
N PHE A 332 -5.22 -19.91 -15.83
CA PHE A 332 -5.41 -18.48 -16.08
C PHE A 332 -4.13 -17.68 -15.77
N LEU A 333 -3.74 -16.82 -16.71
CA LEU A 333 -2.66 -15.85 -16.57
C LEU A 333 -3.26 -14.46 -16.34
N PRO A 334 -3.04 -13.82 -15.17
CA PRO A 334 -3.80 -12.64 -14.74
C PRO A 334 -3.27 -11.29 -15.27
N HIS A 335 -2.72 -11.21 -16.50
CA HIS A 335 -2.06 -10.01 -17.01
C HIS A 335 -2.94 -9.17 -17.93
N LEU A 336 -4.19 -8.90 -17.53
CA LEU A 336 -5.21 -8.26 -18.38
C LEU A 336 -4.85 -6.85 -18.85
N ILE A 337 -4.02 -6.11 -18.10
CA ILE A 337 -3.57 -4.74 -18.39
C ILE A 337 -2.04 -4.58 -18.22
N GLY A 338 -1.28 -5.56 -18.66
CA GLY A 338 0.14 -5.64 -18.37
C GLY A 338 0.42 -6.15 -16.96
N GLU A 339 1.69 -6.16 -16.57
CA GLU A 339 2.07 -6.62 -15.24
C GLU A 339 3.21 -5.79 -14.64
N ARG A 340 3.17 -5.62 -13.30
CA ARG A 340 4.27 -5.12 -12.48
C ARG A 340 5.14 -6.28 -11.97
N SER A 341 5.17 -6.50 -10.68
CA SER A 341 5.98 -7.58 -10.08
C SER A 341 5.49 -8.97 -10.54
N PRO A 342 6.40 -9.88 -10.83
CA PRO A 342 7.85 -9.72 -10.92
C PRO A 342 8.33 -9.34 -12.33
N PHE A 343 7.45 -9.19 -13.30
CA PHE A 343 7.77 -9.17 -14.74
C PHE A 343 8.07 -7.77 -15.29
N TRP A 344 7.39 -6.75 -14.80
CA TRP A 344 7.54 -5.35 -15.20
C TRP A 344 7.44 -5.16 -16.73
N ASP A 345 6.44 -5.80 -17.35
CA ASP A 345 6.14 -5.64 -18.77
C ASP A 345 4.68 -5.17 -18.98
N PRO A 346 4.46 -3.92 -19.40
CA PRO A 346 3.11 -3.39 -19.64
C PRO A 346 2.42 -4.00 -20.87
N ARG A 347 3.15 -4.78 -21.69
CA ARG A 347 2.60 -5.44 -22.90
C ARG A 347 2.08 -6.84 -22.62
N LEU A 348 2.31 -7.40 -21.42
CA LEU A 348 1.78 -8.71 -21.07
C LEU A 348 0.26 -8.74 -21.19
N CYS A 349 -0.25 -9.86 -21.69
CA CYS A 349 -1.67 -10.12 -21.85
C CYS A 349 -2.10 -11.27 -20.94
N GLY A 350 -3.32 -11.20 -20.43
CA GLY A 350 -3.96 -12.33 -19.78
C GLY A 350 -4.24 -13.47 -20.77
N GLY A 351 -4.41 -14.67 -20.24
CA GLY A 351 -4.70 -15.85 -21.05
C GLY A 351 -5.49 -16.90 -20.28
N LEU A 352 -6.34 -17.64 -20.99
CA LEU A 352 -6.97 -18.87 -20.55
C LEU A 352 -6.44 -20.00 -21.43
N LEU A 353 -5.90 -21.02 -20.81
CA LEU A 353 -5.29 -22.17 -21.47
C LEU A 353 -5.90 -23.47 -20.96
N GLY A 354 -5.80 -24.57 -21.74
CA GLY A 354 -6.31 -25.87 -21.32
C GLY A 354 -7.83 -26.04 -21.48
N LEU A 355 -8.51 -25.15 -22.20
CA LEU A 355 -9.94 -25.28 -22.48
C LEU A 355 -10.21 -26.52 -23.33
N CYS A 356 -11.26 -27.27 -22.98
CA CYS A 356 -11.78 -28.41 -23.74
C CYS A 356 -13.32 -28.40 -23.76
N SER A 357 -13.93 -29.35 -24.43
CA SER A 357 -15.40 -29.44 -24.57
C SER A 357 -16.14 -29.63 -23.24
N GLU A 358 -15.50 -30.20 -22.25
CA GLU A 358 -16.05 -30.45 -20.91
C GLU A 358 -15.80 -29.31 -19.94
N THR A 359 -15.06 -28.27 -20.30
CA THR A 359 -14.76 -27.13 -19.43
C THR A 359 -16.05 -26.43 -18.99
N THR A 360 -16.23 -26.32 -17.68
CA THR A 360 -17.37 -25.65 -17.07
C THR A 360 -17.07 -24.20 -16.69
N GLN A 361 -18.13 -23.41 -16.43
CA GLN A 361 -17.93 -22.06 -15.85
C GLN A 361 -17.22 -22.11 -14.48
N GLY A 362 -17.48 -23.16 -13.68
CA GLY A 362 -16.80 -23.38 -12.41
C GLY A 362 -15.29 -23.53 -12.56
N ASP A 363 -14.84 -24.23 -13.59
CA ASP A 363 -13.43 -24.40 -13.89
C ASP A 363 -12.79 -23.07 -14.29
N VAL A 364 -13.48 -22.26 -15.07
CA VAL A 364 -13.02 -20.94 -15.46
C VAL A 364 -12.92 -20.01 -14.24
N PHE A 365 -13.93 -19.97 -13.37
CA PHE A 365 -13.90 -19.13 -12.17
C PHE A 365 -12.78 -19.56 -11.21
N ARG A 366 -12.64 -20.88 -10.99
CA ARG A 366 -11.59 -21.43 -10.16
C ARG A 366 -10.20 -21.13 -10.71
N SER A 367 -9.99 -21.31 -12.01
CA SER A 367 -8.70 -21.02 -12.64
C SER A 367 -8.27 -19.56 -12.47
N VAL A 368 -9.22 -18.62 -12.49
CA VAL A 368 -8.92 -17.19 -12.23
C VAL A 368 -8.46 -16.99 -10.79
N MET A 369 -9.14 -17.59 -9.80
CA MET A 369 -8.72 -17.51 -8.39
C MET A 369 -7.35 -18.17 -8.19
N GLU A 370 -7.12 -19.33 -8.78
CA GLU A 370 -5.85 -20.06 -8.72
C GLU A 370 -4.71 -19.29 -9.38
N GLY A 371 -4.91 -18.76 -10.59
CA GLY A 371 -3.88 -18.00 -11.31
C GLY A 371 -3.43 -16.75 -10.56
N VAL A 372 -4.36 -16.00 -9.95
CA VAL A 372 -4.04 -14.85 -9.10
C VAL A 372 -3.25 -15.29 -7.86
N SER A 373 -3.69 -16.38 -7.20
CA SER A 373 -3.02 -16.89 -6.00
C SER A 373 -1.60 -17.40 -6.30
N ILE A 374 -1.41 -18.11 -7.40
CA ILE A 374 -0.11 -18.60 -7.85
C ILE A 374 0.83 -17.43 -8.16
N HIS A 375 0.33 -16.40 -8.83
CA HIS A 375 1.13 -15.21 -9.15
C HIS A 375 1.61 -14.49 -7.87
N LEU A 376 0.74 -14.31 -6.88
CA LEU A 376 1.11 -13.71 -5.59
C LEU A 376 2.11 -14.59 -4.83
N ASN A 377 1.95 -15.92 -4.86
CA ASN A 377 2.90 -16.84 -4.25
C ASN A 377 4.28 -16.80 -4.96
N LEU A 378 4.31 -16.63 -6.28
CA LEU A 378 5.56 -16.40 -7.01
C LEU A 378 6.30 -15.17 -6.49
N ILE A 379 5.59 -14.07 -6.26
CA ILE A 379 6.18 -12.86 -5.68
C ILE A 379 6.68 -13.12 -4.26
N LEU A 380 5.92 -13.81 -3.41
CA LEU A 380 6.33 -14.17 -2.06
C LEU A 380 7.60 -15.01 -2.05
N ASN A 381 7.70 -16.00 -2.95
CA ASN A 381 8.89 -16.84 -3.07
C ASN A 381 10.14 -16.03 -3.47
N ILE A 382 9.99 -14.99 -4.30
CA ILE A 382 11.08 -14.07 -4.62
C ILE A 382 11.48 -13.26 -3.37
N ILE A 383 10.53 -12.76 -2.60
CA ILE A 383 10.80 -12.03 -1.35
C ILE A 383 11.55 -12.95 -0.37
N CYS A 384 11.06 -14.17 -0.16
CA CYS A 384 11.68 -15.14 0.76
C CYS A 384 13.09 -15.52 0.30
N GLY A 385 13.29 -15.81 -0.98
CA GLY A 385 14.60 -16.16 -1.53
C GLY A 385 15.60 -15.01 -1.45
N THR A 386 15.18 -13.79 -1.73
CA THR A 386 16.04 -12.58 -1.63
C THR A 386 16.52 -12.35 -0.20
N ASN A 387 15.66 -12.57 0.80
CA ASN A 387 15.90 -12.22 2.19
C ASN A 387 16.28 -13.42 3.09
N GLU A 388 16.40 -14.61 2.51
CA GLU A 388 16.66 -15.85 3.27
C GLU A 388 15.62 -16.06 4.39
N ILE A 389 14.34 -15.82 4.08
CA ILE A 389 13.23 -16.15 4.97
C ILE A 389 12.93 -17.63 4.76
N GLN A 390 13.25 -18.46 5.75
CA GLN A 390 13.13 -19.92 5.63
C GLN A 390 11.69 -20.41 5.68
N ALA A 391 10.83 -19.74 6.46
CA ALA A 391 9.43 -20.10 6.57
C ALA A 391 8.57 -18.88 6.94
N ILE A 392 7.43 -18.76 6.27
CA ILE A 392 6.30 -17.94 6.69
C ILE A 392 5.42 -18.84 7.57
N GLN A 393 5.05 -18.37 8.76
CA GLN A 393 4.24 -19.17 9.68
C GLN A 393 2.75 -19.15 9.35
N SER A 394 2.25 -17.99 8.94
CA SER A 394 0.90 -17.79 8.44
C SER A 394 0.85 -16.58 7.53
N MET A 395 -0.16 -16.54 6.65
CA MET A 395 -0.40 -15.43 5.75
C MET A 395 -1.66 -14.68 6.18
N LYS A 396 -1.54 -13.38 6.47
CA LYS A 396 -2.74 -12.54 6.70
C LYS A 396 -3.36 -12.18 5.35
N LEU A 397 -4.68 -12.30 5.24
CA LEU A 397 -5.43 -11.97 4.04
C LEU A 397 -6.38 -10.80 4.32
N VAL A 398 -6.24 -9.73 3.54
CA VAL A 398 -7.09 -8.54 3.60
C VAL A 398 -7.63 -8.15 2.22
N GLY A 399 -8.54 -7.19 2.18
CA GLY A 399 -9.18 -6.73 0.95
C GLY A 399 -10.44 -7.51 0.59
N GLY A 400 -11.16 -7.06 -0.45
CA GLY A 400 -12.49 -7.60 -0.80
C GLY A 400 -12.51 -9.09 -1.14
N GLY A 401 -11.45 -9.61 -1.74
CA GLY A 401 -11.33 -11.04 -2.05
C GLY A 401 -11.19 -11.94 -0.81
N ALA A 402 -10.78 -11.37 0.33
CA ALA A 402 -10.72 -12.07 1.60
C ALA A 402 -12.09 -12.52 2.12
N ASN A 403 -13.19 -12.04 1.55
CA ASN A 403 -14.55 -12.45 1.92
C ASN A 403 -15.00 -13.77 1.26
N SER A 404 -14.22 -14.33 0.32
CA SER A 404 -14.52 -15.60 -0.34
C SER A 404 -13.84 -16.76 0.39
N SER A 405 -14.61 -17.63 1.03
CA SER A 405 -14.10 -18.84 1.70
C SER A 405 -13.38 -19.78 0.73
N VAL A 406 -13.88 -19.89 -0.50
CA VAL A 406 -13.24 -20.70 -1.55
C VAL A 406 -11.86 -20.13 -1.88
N TRP A 407 -11.76 -18.82 -2.04
CA TRP A 407 -10.48 -18.19 -2.36
C TRP A 407 -9.51 -18.23 -1.17
N GLN A 408 -9.99 -18.09 0.06
CA GLN A 408 -9.16 -18.30 1.27
C GLN A 408 -8.55 -19.71 1.29
N GLY A 409 -9.34 -20.75 0.97
CA GLY A 409 -8.83 -22.14 0.87
C GLY A 409 -7.80 -22.30 -0.24
N ILE A 410 -8.05 -21.74 -1.42
CA ILE A 410 -7.09 -21.74 -2.54
C ILE A 410 -5.79 -21.04 -2.13
N PHE A 411 -5.86 -19.91 -1.42
CA PHE A 411 -4.67 -19.22 -0.90
C PHE A 411 -3.89 -20.10 0.07
N ALA A 412 -4.55 -20.71 1.06
CA ALA A 412 -3.88 -21.59 2.01
C ALA A 412 -3.13 -22.74 1.29
N ASP A 413 -3.81 -23.39 0.35
CA ASP A 413 -3.25 -24.51 -0.42
C ASP A 413 -2.09 -24.08 -1.34
N VAL A 414 -2.19 -22.91 -2.00
CA VAL A 414 -1.16 -22.38 -2.91
C VAL A 414 0.06 -21.88 -2.16
N PHE A 415 -0.14 -21.20 -1.01
CA PHE A 415 0.97 -20.70 -0.20
C PHE A 415 1.59 -21.78 0.69
N GLY A 416 0.88 -22.89 0.93
CA GLY A 416 1.33 -23.99 1.79
C GLY A 416 1.47 -23.59 3.27
N VAL A 417 0.72 -22.56 3.70
CA VAL A 417 0.71 -22.05 5.07
C VAL A 417 -0.71 -21.66 5.50
N PRO A 418 -1.01 -21.66 6.81
CA PRO A 418 -2.31 -21.17 7.28
C PRO A 418 -2.59 -19.75 6.80
N VAL A 419 -3.82 -19.52 6.33
CA VAL A 419 -4.34 -18.20 5.97
C VAL A 419 -5.26 -17.72 7.08
N GLU A 420 -5.02 -16.51 7.54
CA GLU A 420 -5.80 -15.87 8.59
C GLU A 420 -6.41 -14.56 8.08
N THR A 421 -7.67 -14.33 8.37
CA THR A 421 -8.27 -13.00 8.20
C THR A 421 -7.88 -12.11 9.38
N VAL A 422 -8.18 -10.81 9.29
CA VAL A 422 -7.97 -9.87 10.39
C VAL A 422 -9.32 -9.31 10.87
N ARG A 423 -9.39 -8.93 12.13
CA ARG A 423 -10.64 -8.47 12.76
C ARG A 423 -11.15 -7.14 12.19
N TYR A 424 -10.23 -6.22 11.87
CA TYR A 424 -10.53 -4.88 11.36
C TYR A 424 -9.81 -4.61 10.05
N PRO A 425 -10.19 -5.31 8.94
CA PRO A 425 -9.48 -5.18 7.67
C PRO A 425 -9.56 -3.76 7.08
N ASP A 426 -10.73 -3.12 7.20
CA ASP A 426 -10.98 -1.79 6.64
C ASP A 426 -10.37 -0.65 7.46
N ASP A 427 -9.97 -0.91 8.70
CA ASP A 427 -9.40 0.09 9.61
C ASP A 427 -7.93 -0.17 9.91
N ALA A 428 -7.29 -1.10 9.21
CA ALA A 428 -5.93 -1.55 9.49
C ALA A 428 -4.93 -0.38 9.58
N CYS A 429 -4.95 0.56 8.62
CA CYS A 429 -4.06 1.73 8.61
C CYS A 429 -4.32 2.68 9.79
N ALA A 430 -5.57 3.02 10.06
CA ALA A 430 -5.91 3.87 11.20
C ALA A 430 -5.57 3.19 12.54
N LEU A 431 -5.86 1.88 12.67
CA LEU A 431 -5.50 1.10 13.84
C LEU A 431 -3.99 1.08 14.08
N ALA A 432 -3.20 0.91 13.01
CA ALA A 432 -1.74 0.91 13.10
C ALA A 432 -1.20 2.20 13.74
N VAL A 433 -1.61 3.36 13.24
CA VAL A 433 -1.13 4.64 13.79
C VAL A 433 -1.72 4.93 15.17
N GLY A 434 -2.91 4.43 15.48
CA GLY A 434 -3.46 4.44 16.83
C GLY A 434 -2.63 3.61 17.82
N VAL A 435 -2.16 2.43 17.40
CA VAL A 435 -1.24 1.58 18.18
C VAL A 435 0.13 2.25 18.33
N ILE A 436 0.65 2.89 17.29
CA ILE A 436 1.88 3.69 17.37
C ILE A 436 1.73 4.78 18.43
N ALA A 437 0.66 5.58 18.36
CA ALA A 437 0.42 6.64 19.32
C ALA A 437 0.29 6.11 20.75
N GLY A 438 -0.49 5.04 20.95
CA GLY A 438 -0.66 4.42 22.28
C GLY A 438 0.64 3.86 22.86
N THR A 439 1.51 3.30 22.01
CA THR A 439 2.84 2.82 22.44
C THR A 439 3.75 4.00 22.79
N SER A 440 3.74 5.05 21.99
CA SER A 440 4.54 6.27 22.20
C SER A 440 4.26 6.94 23.55
N ILE A 441 2.99 7.02 23.94
CA ILE A 441 2.59 7.64 25.22
C ILE A 441 2.62 6.65 26.41
N GLY A 442 3.14 5.43 26.22
CA GLY A 442 3.24 4.41 27.27
C GLY A 442 1.92 3.74 27.66
N LEU A 443 0.86 3.91 26.85
CA LEU A 443 -0.43 3.24 27.09
C LEU A 443 -0.36 1.76 26.73
N TYR A 444 0.31 1.43 25.64
CA TYR A 444 0.55 0.06 25.21
C TYR A 444 2.02 -0.33 25.45
N PRO A 445 2.28 -1.59 25.84
CA PRO A 445 3.65 -2.02 26.18
C PRO A 445 4.57 -2.10 24.96
N SER A 446 4.02 -2.34 23.79
CA SER A 446 4.75 -2.41 22.51
C SER A 446 3.78 -2.46 21.32
N LEU A 447 4.31 -2.29 20.11
CA LEU A 447 3.53 -2.42 18.86
C LEU A 447 2.92 -3.83 18.67
N SER A 448 3.47 -4.86 19.33
CA SER A 448 2.97 -6.24 19.22
C SER A 448 1.53 -6.43 19.71
N ILE A 449 0.97 -5.47 20.45
CA ILE A 449 -0.45 -5.48 20.85
C ILE A 449 -1.37 -5.54 19.62
N VAL A 450 -0.93 -5.04 18.46
CA VAL A 450 -1.70 -5.10 17.21
C VAL A 450 -2.07 -6.53 16.85
N LYS A 451 -1.19 -7.51 17.08
CA LYS A 451 -1.46 -8.95 16.82
C LYS A 451 -2.64 -9.46 17.65
N LYS A 452 -2.78 -8.97 18.89
CA LYS A 452 -3.90 -9.31 19.78
C LYS A 452 -5.19 -8.63 19.34
N ILE A 453 -5.11 -7.33 18.97
CA ILE A 453 -6.27 -6.53 18.54
C ILE A 453 -6.84 -7.09 17.23
N GLN A 454 -5.97 -7.45 16.30
CA GLN A 454 -6.32 -7.94 14.95
C GLN A 454 -6.58 -9.44 14.89
N LYS A 455 -6.48 -10.16 16.02
CA LYS A 455 -6.75 -11.60 16.04
C LYS A 455 -8.16 -11.87 15.52
N SER A 456 -8.25 -12.71 14.49
CA SER A 456 -9.49 -13.26 13.96
C SER A 456 -9.64 -14.71 14.41
N ASP A 457 -10.88 -15.17 14.45
CA ASP A 457 -11.20 -16.59 14.70
C ASP A 457 -11.18 -17.43 13.42
N VAL A 458 -11.00 -16.80 12.26
CA VAL A 458 -10.95 -17.48 10.97
C VAL A 458 -9.49 -17.78 10.61
N VAL A 459 -9.14 -19.05 10.70
CA VAL A 459 -7.86 -19.62 10.27
C VAL A 459 -8.16 -20.81 9.36
N ILE A 460 -7.56 -20.82 8.18
CA ILE A 460 -7.74 -21.89 7.19
C ILE A 460 -6.39 -22.54 6.95
N ASP A 461 -6.26 -23.79 7.35
CA ASP A 461 -5.07 -24.60 7.14
C ASP A 461 -5.00 -25.10 5.70
N PRO A 462 -3.80 -25.24 5.12
CA PRO A 462 -3.63 -25.82 3.80
C PRO A 462 -4.01 -27.31 3.81
N ASN A 463 -4.63 -27.76 2.73
CA ASN A 463 -4.89 -29.19 2.49
C ASN A 463 -3.67 -29.83 1.82
N PRO A 464 -2.98 -30.80 2.45
CA PRO A 464 -1.76 -31.38 1.91
C PRO A 464 -1.91 -32.05 0.54
N VAL A 465 -3.12 -32.51 0.19
CA VAL A 465 -3.40 -33.11 -1.13
C VAL A 465 -3.44 -32.01 -2.20
N ASN A 466 -4.12 -30.92 -1.91
CA ASN A 466 -4.23 -29.79 -2.82
C ASN A 466 -2.91 -29.03 -2.96
N GLU A 467 -2.16 -28.86 -1.88
CA GLU A 467 -0.83 -28.24 -1.88
C GLU A 467 0.09 -28.91 -2.92
N LYS A 468 0.08 -30.25 -2.98
CA LYS A 468 0.86 -30.97 -4.00
C LYS A 468 0.41 -30.63 -5.42
N ILE A 469 -0.90 -30.57 -5.67
CA ILE A 469 -1.46 -30.19 -6.98
C ILE A 469 -1.03 -28.77 -7.36
N TYR A 470 -1.14 -27.82 -6.43
CA TYR A 470 -0.78 -26.43 -6.70
C TYR A 470 0.73 -26.22 -6.88
N LYS A 471 1.55 -27.03 -6.25
CA LYS A 471 3.00 -27.02 -6.50
C LYS A 471 3.34 -27.42 -7.93
N GLU A 472 2.70 -28.46 -8.45
CA GLU A 472 2.84 -28.89 -9.85
C GLU A 472 2.26 -27.85 -10.80
N LEU A 473 1.08 -27.30 -10.49
CA LEU A 473 0.44 -26.24 -11.30
C LEU A 473 1.27 -24.95 -11.34
N SER A 474 1.91 -24.58 -10.22
CA SER A 474 2.81 -23.42 -10.17
C SER A 474 4.04 -23.59 -11.06
N GLN A 475 4.56 -24.79 -11.20
CA GLN A 475 5.63 -25.08 -12.15
C GLN A 475 5.16 -24.90 -13.60
N THR A 476 3.99 -25.46 -13.92
CA THR A 476 3.36 -25.30 -15.24
C THR A 476 3.06 -23.82 -15.55
N TYR A 477 2.61 -23.08 -14.53
CA TYR A 477 2.39 -21.63 -14.64
C TYR A 477 3.67 -20.89 -15.05
N LEU A 478 4.80 -21.15 -14.40
CA LEU A 478 6.09 -20.51 -14.71
C LEU A 478 6.57 -20.83 -16.13
N GLU A 479 6.46 -22.08 -16.56
CA GLU A 479 6.81 -22.50 -17.92
C GLU A 479 5.92 -21.81 -18.94
N THR A 480 4.61 -21.71 -18.66
CA THR A 480 3.64 -21.03 -19.51
C THR A 480 3.94 -19.54 -19.67
N GLU A 481 4.39 -18.89 -18.59
CA GLU A 481 4.74 -17.46 -18.61
C GLU A 481 5.86 -17.12 -19.59
N GLU A 482 6.84 -17.99 -19.79
CA GLU A 482 7.89 -17.78 -20.79
C GLU A 482 7.32 -17.71 -22.22
N TYR A 483 6.35 -18.57 -22.52
CA TYR A 483 5.66 -18.54 -23.82
C TYR A 483 4.71 -17.35 -23.93
N ASN A 484 3.97 -17.05 -22.85
CA ASN A 484 3.03 -15.93 -22.83
C ASN A 484 3.72 -14.60 -23.13
N ARG A 485 4.92 -14.36 -22.61
CA ARG A 485 5.71 -13.16 -22.91
C ARG A 485 6.01 -13.02 -24.41
N LYS A 486 6.33 -14.12 -25.08
CA LYS A 486 6.56 -14.14 -26.54
C LYS A 486 5.28 -13.84 -27.30
N ILE A 487 4.19 -14.53 -26.94
CA ILE A 487 2.87 -14.36 -27.58
C ILE A 487 2.34 -12.94 -27.35
N SER A 488 2.44 -12.40 -26.12
CA SER A 488 2.00 -11.04 -25.78
C SER A 488 2.68 -9.97 -26.65
N ARG A 489 3.98 -10.12 -26.92
CA ARG A 489 4.72 -9.22 -27.82
C ARG A 489 4.20 -9.29 -29.25
N LEU A 490 3.89 -10.49 -29.74
CA LEU A 490 3.32 -10.67 -31.09
C LEU A 490 1.91 -10.07 -31.17
N LEU A 491 1.09 -10.25 -30.12
CA LEU A 491 -0.26 -9.72 -30.09
C LEU A 491 -0.31 -8.19 -29.86
N SER A 492 0.73 -7.60 -29.30
CA SER A 492 0.76 -6.16 -29.01
C SER A 492 0.63 -5.29 -30.27
N VAL A 493 1.03 -5.78 -31.43
CA VAL A 493 0.90 -5.07 -32.72
C VAL A 493 -0.55 -4.92 -33.19
N PHE A 494 -1.48 -5.71 -32.65
CA PHE A 494 -2.91 -5.66 -32.96
C PHE A 494 -3.73 -4.86 -31.95
N LYS A 495 -3.09 -4.37 -30.88
CA LYS A 495 -3.73 -3.51 -29.88
C LYS A 495 -3.51 -2.06 -30.31
N ALA A 496 -4.60 -1.39 -30.72
CA ALA A 496 -4.59 0.02 -31.11
C ALA A 496 -4.34 0.94 -29.89
#